data_6a65f730e9ac68785c3bf58fa9d3aca8
#
_entry.id   6a65f730e9ac68785c3bf58fa9d3aca8
#
_cell.length_a   1.000
_cell.length_b   1.000
_cell.length_c   1.000
_cell.angle_alpha   90.00
_cell.angle_beta   90.00
_cell.angle_gamma   90.00
#
_symmetry.space_group_name_H-M   'P 1'
#
loop_
_entity.id
_entity.type
_entity.pdbx_description
1 polymer ?
#
loop_
_entity_poly.entity_id
_entity_poly.type
_entity_poly.pdbx_seq_one_letter_code
_entity_poly.pdbx_strand_id
1 'polypeptide(L)'
;LCYKVAKATGADEVPAVKETLGKMSALESTLSGMIYGQIENAENWPKNFKTFNRRIMYAALNFCTDNYSMIIDELRTLCGGGVFQMPASIKVMKNKELLNDFETYFQTPQMNALDRMKLFKLAWDVVGSEFAGRQLQYEKFYAGASFIIRNHNFRETPWDHFEEVVDKVMSKYDVPIKHDKAAE
;
A
#
# COMPACT_ATOMS: atom_id res chain seq x y z
N LEU A 1 11.58 -3.30 0.48
CA LEU A 1 11.76 -4.67 0.99
C LEU A 1 11.42 -5.69 -0.10
N CYS A 2 10.25 -5.61 -0.77
CA CYS A 2 9.81 -6.52 -1.84
C CYS A 2 10.88 -6.75 -2.91
N TYR A 3 11.42 -5.67 -3.49
CA TYR A 3 12.46 -5.76 -4.52
C TYR A 3 13.73 -6.49 -4.01
N LYS A 4 14.17 -6.20 -2.78
CA LYS A 4 15.36 -6.84 -2.20
C LYS A 4 15.13 -8.33 -1.93
N VAL A 5 13.93 -8.72 -1.53
CA VAL A 5 13.55 -10.13 -1.37
C VAL A 5 13.54 -10.84 -2.72
N ALA A 6 12.92 -10.26 -3.75
CA ALA A 6 12.92 -10.80 -5.10
C ALA A 6 14.33 -11.00 -5.64
N LYS A 7 15.22 -10.01 -5.48
CA LYS A 7 16.64 -10.14 -5.87
C LYS A 7 17.35 -11.26 -5.11
N ALA A 8 17.15 -11.35 -3.80
CA ALA A 8 17.82 -12.37 -2.97
C ALA A 8 17.42 -13.79 -3.33
N THR A 9 16.24 -13.98 -3.94
CA THR A 9 15.76 -15.27 -4.42
C THR A 9 16.03 -15.51 -5.91
N GLY A 10 16.52 -14.49 -6.64
CA GLY A 10 16.70 -14.53 -8.10
C GLY A 10 15.38 -14.47 -8.87
N ALA A 11 14.30 -14.07 -8.23
CA ALA A 11 12.96 -14.00 -8.84
C ALA A 11 12.66 -12.65 -9.50
N ASP A 12 13.51 -11.65 -9.37
CA ASP A 12 13.31 -10.29 -9.90
C ASP A 12 13.22 -10.23 -11.43
N GLU A 13 13.69 -11.24 -12.13
CA GLU A 13 13.56 -11.36 -13.59
C GLU A 13 12.28 -12.09 -14.05
N VAL A 14 11.54 -12.72 -13.14
CA VAL A 14 10.31 -13.43 -13.46
C VAL A 14 9.19 -12.43 -13.80
N PRO A 15 8.49 -12.57 -14.95
CA PRO A 15 7.47 -11.59 -15.38
C PRO A 15 6.39 -11.28 -14.35
N ALA A 16 5.84 -12.30 -13.69
CA ALA A 16 4.82 -12.12 -12.65
C ALA A 16 5.36 -11.35 -11.43
N VAL A 17 6.64 -11.54 -11.08
CA VAL A 17 7.29 -10.80 -9.99
C VAL A 17 7.54 -9.34 -10.40
N LYS A 18 7.92 -9.09 -11.65
CA LYS A 18 8.05 -7.72 -12.19
C LYS A 18 6.71 -6.99 -12.15
N GLU A 19 5.60 -7.66 -12.48
CA GLU A 19 4.26 -7.11 -12.39
C GLU A 19 3.92 -6.71 -10.94
N THR A 20 4.14 -7.60 -9.98
CA THR A 20 3.95 -7.32 -8.54
C THR A 20 4.80 -6.14 -8.07
N LEU A 21 6.08 -6.10 -8.45
CA LEU A 21 6.97 -5.00 -8.09
C LEU A 21 6.55 -3.67 -8.74
N GLY A 22 6.07 -3.71 -9.98
CA GLY A 22 5.49 -2.55 -10.67
C GLY A 22 4.26 -2.02 -9.94
N LYS A 23 3.36 -2.90 -9.50
CA LYS A 23 2.21 -2.55 -8.66
C LYS A 23 2.65 -1.88 -7.35
N MET A 24 3.65 -2.44 -6.65
CA MET A 24 4.17 -1.84 -5.41
C MET A 24 4.76 -0.44 -5.65
N SER A 25 5.50 -0.26 -6.75
CA SER A 25 6.05 1.04 -7.14
C SER A 25 4.94 2.05 -7.45
N ALA A 26 3.88 1.65 -8.15
CA ALA A 26 2.74 2.52 -8.46
C ALA A 26 2.01 2.96 -7.17
N LEU A 27 1.82 2.06 -6.20
CA LEU A 27 1.20 2.38 -4.90
C LEU A 27 2.05 3.39 -4.11
N GLU A 28 3.36 3.20 -4.07
CA GLU A 28 4.30 4.12 -3.42
C GLU A 28 4.24 5.51 -4.07
N SER A 29 4.33 5.58 -5.39
CA SER A 29 4.29 6.85 -6.13
C SER A 29 2.93 7.56 -5.97
N THR A 30 1.83 6.81 -5.91
CA THR A 30 0.49 7.36 -5.65
C THR A 30 0.43 8.00 -4.26
N LEU A 31 0.92 7.31 -3.23
CA LEU A 31 0.95 7.85 -1.87
C LEU A 31 1.85 9.08 -1.78
N SER A 32 3.05 9.03 -2.37
CA SER A 32 3.98 10.16 -2.44
C SER A 32 3.34 11.36 -3.13
N GLY A 33 2.65 11.15 -4.25
CA GLY A 33 1.89 12.19 -4.95
C GLY A 33 0.80 12.82 -4.08
N MET A 34 0.07 12.02 -3.29
CA MET A 34 -0.93 12.55 -2.34
C MET A 34 -0.28 13.36 -1.22
N ILE A 35 0.89 12.93 -0.70
CA ILE A 35 1.62 13.67 0.34
C ILE A 35 2.07 15.04 -0.20
N TYR A 36 2.69 15.08 -1.37
CA TYR A 36 3.08 16.36 -1.99
C TYR A 36 1.85 17.21 -2.35
N GLY A 37 0.81 16.60 -2.90
CA GLY A 37 -0.40 17.30 -3.30
C GLY A 37 -1.10 18.00 -2.12
N GLN A 38 -1.16 17.39 -0.94
CA GLN A 38 -1.77 18.02 0.24
C GLN A 38 -0.94 19.19 0.80
N ILE A 39 0.37 19.18 0.59
CA ILE A 39 1.27 20.27 1.01
C ILE A 39 1.19 21.43 0.04
N GLU A 40 1.32 21.17 -1.26
CA GLU A 40 1.26 22.20 -2.32
C GLU A 40 -0.10 22.90 -2.38
N ASN A 41 -1.18 22.20 -2.06
CA ASN A 41 -2.54 22.75 -2.01
C ASN A 41 -2.97 23.09 -0.57
N ALA A 42 -2.04 23.53 0.29
CA ALA A 42 -2.32 23.86 1.68
C ALA A 42 -3.43 24.92 1.79
N GLU A 43 -4.33 24.72 2.75
CA GLU A 43 -5.49 25.59 2.99
C GLU A 43 -5.17 26.70 4.01
N ASN A 44 -5.86 27.81 3.89
CA ASN A 44 -5.79 28.86 4.89
C ASN A 44 -6.56 28.43 6.16
N TRP A 45 -5.93 28.67 7.32
CA TRP A 45 -6.51 28.39 8.61
C TRP A 45 -6.60 29.67 9.45
N PRO A 46 -7.53 29.78 10.40
CA PRO A 46 -7.63 30.98 11.26
C PRO A 46 -6.30 31.41 11.87
N LYS A 47 -6.16 32.70 12.16
CA LYS A 47 -4.95 33.31 12.72
C LYS A 47 -3.71 33.23 11.82
N ASN A 48 -3.89 33.27 10.49
CA ASN A 48 -2.82 33.21 9.49
C ASN A 48 -2.00 31.91 9.48
N PHE A 49 -2.53 30.82 10.04
CA PHE A 49 -1.93 29.49 9.90
C PHE A 49 -2.26 28.89 8.51
N LYS A 50 -1.44 27.91 8.15
CA LYS A 50 -1.70 27.03 7.01
C LYS A 50 -1.95 25.62 7.54
N THR A 51 -2.87 24.92 6.91
CA THR A 51 -3.07 23.48 7.12
C THR A 51 -2.93 22.77 5.79
N PHE A 52 -2.66 21.47 5.84
CA PHE A 52 -2.65 20.62 4.64
C PHE A 52 -4.02 20.63 3.96
N ASN A 53 -4.07 20.29 2.68
CA ASN A 53 -5.35 20.08 1.99
C ASN A 53 -6.07 18.86 2.59
N ARG A 54 -7.18 19.09 3.29
CA ARG A 54 -7.90 18.07 4.07
C ARG A 54 -8.51 16.99 3.17
N ARG A 55 -9.01 17.36 2.00
CA ARG A 55 -9.58 16.40 1.05
C ARG A 55 -8.52 15.39 0.59
N ILE A 56 -7.34 15.86 0.20
CA ILE A 56 -6.23 15.01 -0.24
C ILE A 56 -5.71 14.17 0.93
N MET A 57 -5.63 14.73 2.14
CA MET A 57 -5.21 14.01 3.33
C MET A 57 -6.16 12.84 3.65
N TYR A 58 -7.48 13.07 3.64
CA TYR A 58 -8.43 11.98 3.86
C TYR A 58 -8.42 10.95 2.74
N ALA A 59 -8.16 11.35 1.49
CA ALA A 59 -7.95 10.42 0.39
C ALA A 59 -6.72 9.54 0.63
N ALA A 60 -5.61 10.11 1.10
CA ALA A 60 -4.40 9.36 1.44
C ALA A 60 -4.63 8.39 2.61
N LEU A 61 -5.38 8.78 3.64
CA LEU A 61 -5.75 7.89 4.74
C LEU A 61 -6.61 6.71 4.26
N ASN A 62 -7.62 6.95 3.42
CA ASN A 62 -8.42 5.88 2.81
C ASN A 62 -7.53 4.94 1.99
N PHE A 63 -6.66 5.51 1.16
CA PHE A 63 -5.72 4.74 0.34
C PHE A 63 -4.82 3.83 1.19
N CYS A 64 -4.22 4.35 2.27
CA CYS A 64 -3.38 3.57 3.17
C CYS A 64 -4.16 2.44 3.86
N THR A 65 -5.31 2.75 4.47
CA THR A 65 -6.11 1.75 5.20
C THR A 65 -6.67 0.66 4.31
N ASP A 66 -6.97 0.97 3.05
CA ASP A 66 -7.51 -0.01 2.10
C ASP A 66 -6.40 -0.89 1.48
N ASN A 67 -5.17 -0.38 1.32
CA ASN A 67 -4.11 -1.09 0.62
C ASN A 67 -3.07 -1.77 1.52
N TYR A 68 -2.90 -1.38 2.79
CA TYR A 68 -1.83 -1.89 3.64
C TYR A 68 -1.84 -3.43 3.77
N SER A 69 -3.00 -4.02 4.02
CA SER A 69 -3.12 -5.48 4.15
C SER A 69 -2.69 -6.22 2.89
N MET A 70 -3.06 -5.70 1.72
CA MET A 70 -2.68 -6.26 0.43
C MET A 70 -1.17 -6.14 0.20
N ILE A 71 -0.56 -5.00 0.55
CA ILE A 71 0.90 -4.81 0.43
C ILE A 71 1.67 -5.83 1.28
N ILE A 72 1.21 -6.09 2.50
CA ILE A 72 1.80 -7.11 3.38
C ILE A 72 1.63 -8.52 2.80
N ASP A 73 0.49 -8.82 2.19
CA ASP A 73 0.23 -10.11 1.58
C ASP A 73 1.09 -10.35 0.32
N GLU A 74 1.28 -9.33 -0.52
CA GLU A 74 2.21 -9.40 -1.66
C GLU A 74 3.66 -9.62 -1.18
N LEU A 75 4.11 -8.92 -0.14
CA LEU A 75 5.43 -9.17 0.45
C LEU A 75 5.55 -10.62 0.96
N ARG A 76 4.52 -11.14 1.63
CA ARG A 76 4.48 -12.53 2.10
C ARG A 76 4.60 -13.50 0.92
N THR A 77 3.89 -13.25 -0.15
CA THR A 77 3.94 -14.05 -1.39
C THR A 77 5.34 -14.04 -2.00
N LEU A 78 6.00 -12.89 -2.10
CA LEU A 78 7.37 -12.77 -2.60
C LEU A 78 8.40 -13.48 -1.70
N CYS A 79 8.18 -13.52 -0.41
CA CYS A 79 9.04 -14.25 0.52
C CYS A 79 8.93 -15.77 0.37
N GLY A 80 7.78 -16.28 -0.07
CA GLY A 80 7.50 -17.72 -0.14
C GLY A 80 7.79 -18.43 1.19
N GLY A 81 8.36 -19.62 1.11
CA GLY A 81 8.78 -20.40 2.30
C GLY A 81 10.00 -19.83 3.05
N GLY A 82 10.72 -18.88 2.47
CA GLY A 82 11.99 -18.38 3.02
C GLY A 82 11.87 -17.79 4.43
N VAL A 83 10.76 -17.16 4.77
CA VAL A 83 10.56 -16.53 6.09
C VAL A 83 10.38 -17.53 7.23
N PHE A 84 9.67 -18.64 7.03
CA PHE A 84 9.47 -19.65 8.08
C PHE A 84 10.60 -20.70 8.13
N GLN A 85 11.40 -20.83 7.07
CA GLN A 85 12.56 -21.71 7.03
C GLN A 85 13.77 -21.13 7.78
N MET A 86 13.75 -19.85 8.13
CA MET A 86 14.83 -19.24 8.91
C MET A 86 14.82 -19.73 10.35
N PRO A 87 15.99 -19.94 10.97
CA PRO A 87 16.08 -20.33 12.36
C PRO A 87 15.36 -19.32 13.28
N ALA A 88 14.59 -19.80 14.24
CA ALA A 88 13.87 -18.93 15.19
C ALA A 88 14.84 -18.04 16.00
N SER A 89 16.01 -18.54 16.34
CA SER A 89 17.04 -17.82 17.07
C SER A 89 18.40 -17.86 16.38
N ILE A 90 19.05 -16.71 16.27
CA ILE A 90 20.42 -16.59 15.78
C ILE A 90 21.43 -17.38 16.65
N LYS A 91 21.07 -17.72 17.89
CA LYS A 91 21.93 -18.48 18.79
C LYS A 91 22.30 -19.85 18.24
N VAL A 92 21.48 -20.42 17.35
CA VAL A 92 21.78 -21.69 16.67
C VAL A 92 23.09 -21.61 15.85
N MET A 93 23.43 -20.42 15.34
CA MET A 93 24.66 -20.19 14.58
C MET A 93 25.95 -20.25 15.43
N LYS A 94 25.85 -20.36 16.75
CA LYS A 94 27.00 -20.63 17.63
C LYS A 94 27.49 -22.07 17.52
N ASN A 95 26.66 -23.00 17.06
CA ASN A 95 27.05 -24.34 16.72
C ASN A 95 27.71 -24.32 15.32
N LYS A 96 28.98 -24.74 15.26
CA LYS A 96 29.78 -24.67 14.02
C LYS A 96 29.26 -25.59 12.92
N GLU A 97 28.77 -26.76 13.28
CA GLU A 97 28.20 -27.73 12.32
C GLU A 97 26.93 -27.16 11.69
N LEU A 98 25.99 -26.69 12.51
CA LEU A 98 24.76 -26.07 12.02
C LEU A 98 25.01 -24.80 11.20
N LEU A 99 26.02 -24.01 11.57
CA LEU A 99 26.41 -22.84 10.78
C LEU A 99 26.93 -23.25 9.40
N ASN A 100 27.80 -24.27 9.33
CA ASN A 100 28.31 -24.77 8.05
C ASN A 100 27.19 -25.31 7.15
N ASP A 101 26.28 -26.08 7.70
CA ASP A 101 25.11 -26.57 6.96
C ASP A 101 24.24 -25.42 6.48
N PHE A 102 24.01 -24.44 7.34
CA PHE A 102 23.24 -23.25 6.98
C PHE A 102 23.91 -22.47 5.85
N GLU A 103 25.19 -22.19 5.93
CA GLU A 103 25.96 -21.52 4.87
C GLU A 103 25.95 -22.32 3.57
N THR A 104 25.93 -23.65 3.64
CA THR A 104 25.90 -24.53 2.47
C THR A 104 24.55 -24.50 1.76
N TYR A 105 23.45 -24.57 2.49
CA TYR A 105 22.11 -24.80 1.91
C TYR A 105 21.25 -23.54 1.76
N PHE A 106 21.55 -22.46 2.49
CA PHE A 106 20.75 -21.23 2.47
C PHE A 106 21.33 -20.10 1.63
N GLN A 107 22.54 -20.24 1.12
CA GLN A 107 23.07 -19.28 0.16
C GLN A 107 22.36 -19.36 -1.20
N THR A 108 22.40 -18.27 -1.92
CA THR A 108 21.98 -18.19 -3.34
C THR A 108 23.13 -17.57 -4.14
N PRO A 109 23.12 -17.67 -5.48
CA PRO A 109 24.09 -16.96 -6.30
C PRO A 109 24.10 -15.45 -6.07
N GLN A 110 22.98 -14.89 -5.58
CA GLN A 110 22.77 -13.45 -5.37
C GLN A 110 23.11 -12.99 -3.95
N MET A 111 23.11 -13.90 -2.95
CA MET A 111 23.27 -13.50 -1.55
C MET A 111 23.81 -14.64 -0.70
N ASN A 112 24.81 -14.35 0.16
CA ASN A 112 25.31 -15.32 1.15
C ASN A 112 24.22 -15.66 2.18
N ALA A 113 24.37 -16.80 2.84
CA ALA A 113 23.37 -17.33 3.75
C ALA A 113 23.04 -16.41 4.94
N LEU A 114 24.06 -15.77 5.54
CA LEU A 114 23.88 -14.89 6.70
C LEU A 114 23.15 -13.60 6.34
N ASP A 115 23.46 -12.98 5.22
CA ASP A 115 22.76 -11.77 4.78
C ASP A 115 21.33 -12.10 4.32
N ARG A 116 21.14 -13.25 3.67
CA ARG A 116 19.81 -13.77 3.35
C ARG A 116 19.00 -14.00 4.62
N MET A 117 19.56 -14.59 5.66
CA MET A 117 18.90 -14.75 6.95
C MET A 117 18.48 -13.41 7.56
N LYS A 118 19.36 -12.41 7.58
CA LYS A 118 19.03 -11.06 8.08
C LYS A 118 17.85 -10.47 7.31
N LEU A 119 17.86 -10.57 5.98
CA LEU A 119 16.78 -10.06 5.13
C LEU A 119 15.45 -10.74 5.41
N PHE A 120 15.43 -12.07 5.49
CA PHE A 120 14.20 -12.81 5.74
C PHE A 120 13.70 -12.70 7.18
N LYS A 121 14.59 -12.48 8.16
CA LYS A 121 14.17 -12.12 9.52
C LYS A 121 13.53 -10.73 9.57
N LEU A 122 14.10 -9.75 8.87
CA LEU A 122 13.45 -8.45 8.71
C LEU A 122 12.08 -8.58 8.02
N ALA A 123 11.99 -9.41 6.98
CA ALA A 123 10.71 -9.68 6.33
C ALA A 123 9.71 -10.34 7.30
N TRP A 124 10.16 -11.30 8.13
CA TRP A 124 9.32 -11.92 9.16
C TRP A 124 8.78 -10.90 10.16
N ASP A 125 9.60 -9.96 10.60
CA ASP A 125 9.17 -8.90 11.52
C ASP A 125 8.03 -8.04 10.93
N VAL A 126 7.95 -7.96 9.60
CA VAL A 126 6.91 -7.19 8.89
C VAL A 126 5.67 -8.04 8.55
N VAL A 127 5.83 -9.35 8.27
CA VAL A 127 4.71 -10.16 7.74
C VAL A 127 4.14 -11.20 8.71
N GLY A 128 4.88 -11.63 9.75
CA GLY A 128 4.49 -12.81 10.52
C GLY A 128 4.78 -12.75 12.02
N SER A 129 5.53 -11.76 12.51
CA SER A 129 5.80 -11.62 13.96
C SER A 129 4.55 -11.14 14.72
N GLU A 130 4.60 -11.22 16.05
CA GLU A 130 3.55 -10.64 16.89
C GLU A 130 3.44 -9.12 16.66
N PHE A 131 4.57 -8.44 16.48
CA PHE A 131 4.59 -7.03 16.12
C PHE A 131 3.90 -6.77 14.77
N ALA A 132 4.16 -7.60 13.76
CA ALA A 132 3.50 -7.48 12.45
C ALA A 132 1.97 -7.57 12.56
N GLY A 133 1.45 -8.47 13.40
CA GLY A 133 0.01 -8.60 13.66
C GLY A 133 -0.58 -7.36 14.32
N ARG A 134 0.11 -6.77 15.30
CA ARG A 134 -0.29 -5.50 15.94
C ARG A 134 -0.24 -4.34 14.95
N GLN A 135 0.81 -4.25 14.15
CA GLN A 135 0.96 -3.20 13.14
C GLN A 135 -0.13 -3.29 12.07
N LEU A 136 -0.46 -4.49 11.61
CA LEU A 136 -1.53 -4.72 10.65
C LEU A 136 -2.89 -4.19 11.17
N GLN A 137 -3.18 -4.47 12.44
CA GLN A 137 -4.38 -3.97 13.11
C GLN A 137 -4.34 -2.46 13.33
N TYR A 138 -3.18 -1.92 13.71
CA TYR A 138 -2.96 -0.49 13.89
C TYR A 138 -3.21 0.27 12.58
N GLU A 139 -2.61 -0.13 11.48
CA GLU A 139 -2.76 0.53 10.17
C GLU A 139 -4.22 0.53 9.68
N LYS A 140 -5.01 -0.41 10.11
CA LYS A 140 -6.44 -0.47 9.77
C LYS A 140 -7.28 0.56 10.52
N PHE A 141 -6.88 0.99 11.72
CA PHE A 141 -7.72 1.76 12.64
C PHE A 141 -7.10 3.03 13.20
N TYR A 142 -5.81 3.32 12.97
CA TYR A 142 -5.12 4.46 13.60
C TYR A 142 -5.78 5.82 13.34
N ALA A 143 -6.39 6.00 12.16
CA ALA A 143 -7.09 7.22 11.78
C ALA A 143 -8.60 7.16 12.03
N GLY A 144 -9.08 6.10 12.68
CA GLY A 144 -10.48 5.80 12.91
C GLY A 144 -11.01 4.68 12.01
N ALA A 145 -12.26 4.28 12.22
CA ALA A 145 -12.90 3.27 11.39
C ALA A 145 -13.04 3.77 9.94
N SER A 146 -12.92 2.87 8.97
CA SER A 146 -12.90 3.22 7.54
C SER A 146 -14.09 4.07 7.10
N PHE A 147 -15.30 3.80 7.65
CA PHE A 147 -16.48 4.59 7.32
C PHE A 147 -16.38 6.06 7.80
N ILE A 148 -15.70 6.31 8.93
CA ILE A 148 -15.48 7.66 9.46
C ILE A 148 -14.55 8.43 8.52
N ILE A 149 -13.44 7.81 8.10
CA ILE A 149 -12.47 8.45 7.19
C ILE A 149 -13.15 8.74 5.83
N ARG A 150 -13.95 7.81 5.31
CA ARG A 150 -14.71 8.00 4.08
C ARG A 150 -15.73 9.12 4.19
N ASN A 151 -16.42 9.25 5.33
CA ASN A 151 -17.32 10.36 5.58
C ASN A 151 -16.60 11.71 5.66
N HIS A 152 -15.40 11.76 6.21
CA HIS A 152 -14.58 12.98 6.15
C HIS A 152 -14.23 13.33 4.69
N ASN A 153 -13.81 12.38 3.91
CA ASN A 153 -13.48 12.61 2.50
C ASN A 153 -14.72 13.07 1.71
N PHE A 154 -15.89 12.47 1.99
CA PHE A 154 -17.17 12.90 1.39
C PHE A 154 -17.49 14.38 1.71
N ARG A 155 -17.33 14.81 2.96
CA ARG A 155 -17.60 16.20 3.38
C ARG A 155 -16.67 17.24 2.78
N GLU A 156 -15.41 16.87 2.52
CA GLU A 156 -14.41 17.76 1.92
C GLU A 156 -14.47 17.78 0.38
N THR A 157 -15.35 16.99 -0.22
CA THR A 157 -15.48 16.90 -1.68
C THR A 157 -16.40 17.99 -2.21
N PRO A 158 -16.01 18.76 -3.24
CA PRO A 158 -16.83 19.82 -3.84
C PRO A 158 -17.88 19.22 -4.78
N TRP A 159 -18.93 18.62 -4.22
CA TRP A 159 -19.98 17.92 -4.97
C TRP A 159 -20.71 18.84 -5.95
N ASP A 160 -21.02 20.07 -5.53
CA ASP A 160 -21.70 21.07 -6.38
C ASP A 160 -20.93 21.32 -7.68
N HIS A 161 -19.58 21.42 -7.59
CA HIS A 161 -18.74 21.55 -8.78
C HIS A 161 -18.85 20.33 -9.72
N PHE A 162 -18.92 19.14 -9.17
CA PHE A 162 -19.08 17.93 -10.00
C PHE A 162 -20.44 17.84 -10.65
N GLU A 163 -21.49 18.24 -9.93
CA GLU A 163 -22.86 18.36 -10.50
C GLU A 163 -22.88 19.36 -11.65
N GLU A 164 -22.32 20.57 -11.46
CA GLU A 164 -22.23 21.59 -12.52
C GLU A 164 -21.53 21.07 -13.78
N VAL A 165 -20.45 20.28 -13.63
CA VAL A 165 -19.74 19.68 -14.77
C VAL A 165 -20.63 18.70 -15.52
N VAL A 166 -21.38 17.87 -14.81
CA VAL A 166 -22.33 16.91 -15.41
C VAL A 166 -23.47 17.64 -16.10
N ASP A 167 -24.08 18.61 -15.46
CA ASP A 167 -25.18 19.40 -16.00
C ASP A 167 -24.77 20.15 -17.26
N LYS A 168 -23.54 20.68 -17.30
CA LYS A 168 -22.97 21.30 -18.49
C LYS A 168 -22.86 20.33 -19.68
N VAL A 169 -22.61 19.06 -19.42
CA VAL A 169 -22.55 18.03 -20.48
C VAL A 169 -23.98 17.65 -20.88
N MET A 170 -24.85 17.39 -19.89
CA MET A 170 -26.25 17.01 -20.13
C MET A 170 -27.03 18.07 -20.92
N SER A 171 -26.80 19.36 -20.65
CA SER A 171 -27.44 20.46 -21.36
C SER A 171 -27.13 20.51 -22.86
N LYS A 172 -26.12 19.78 -23.33
CA LYS A 172 -25.78 19.65 -24.76
C LYS A 172 -26.50 18.51 -25.47
N TYR A 173 -27.19 17.65 -24.72
CA TYR A 173 -27.96 16.57 -25.31
C TYR A 173 -29.36 17.06 -25.67
N ASP A 174 -29.66 17.12 -26.97
CA ASP A 174 -31.00 17.35 -27.48
C ASP A 174 -31.68 15.99 -27.66
N VAL A 175 -32.50 15.60 -26.68
CA VAL A 175 -33.28 14.37 -26.76
C VAL A 175 -34.70 14.75 -27.21
N PRO A 176 -35.10 14.46 -28.46
CA PRO A 176 -36.47 14.75 -28.91
C PRO A 176 -37.46 13.86 -28.15
N ILE A 177 -38.04 14.37 -27.06
CA ILE A 177 -39.12 13.71 -26.35
C ILE A 177 -40.39 13.96 -27.18
N LYS A 178 -40.87 12.92 -27.89
CA LYS A 178 -42.26 12.93 -28.39
C LYS A 178 -43.19 12.82 -27.18
N HIS A 179 -43.73 13.94 -26.76
CA HIS A 179 -44.94 13.89 -25.94
C HIS A 179 -46.06 13.33 -26.78
N ASP A 180 -46.38 12.05 -26.64
CA ASP A 180 -47.67 11.55 -27.11
C ASP A 180 -48.72 12.36 -26.35
N LYS A 181 -49.40 13.24 -27.10
CA LYS A 181 -50.60 13.87 -26.58
C LYS A 181 -51.57 12.74 -26.22
N ALA A 182 -51.82 12.57 -24.92
CA ALA A 182 -52.93 11.74 -24.48
C ALA A 182 -54.17 12.21 -25.23
N ALA A 183 -54.76 11.28 -25.98
CA ALA A 183 -56.03 11.51 -26.63
C ALA A 183 -57.09 11.77 -25.52
N GLU A 184 -57.68 12.94 -25.58
CA GLU A 184 -58.91 13.21 -24.87
C GLU A 184 -60.04 12.32 -25.37
#